data_4eb76d770185c31faa453e910e2500e0
#
_entry.id   4eb76d770185c31faa453e910e2500e0
#
_cell.length_a   1.000
_cell.length_b   1.000
_cell.length_c   1.000
_cell.angle_alpha   90.00
_cell.angle_beta   90.00
_cell.angle_gamma   90.00
#
_symmetry.space_group_name_H-M   'P 1'
#
loop_
_entity.id
_entity.type
_entity.pdbx_description
1 polymer ?
#
loop_
_entity_poly.entity_id
_entity_poly.type
_entity_poly.pdbx_seq_one_letter_code
_entity_poly.pdbx_strand_id
1 'polypeptide(L)'
;MMGSMRLGVWRDALPIFADYPLFGTGLGTFGVIFPLYKTLPFQAHFLYPENDYLQLLIETGLAGAAAILSAVAFFVVHAARRFFQLHDMRMIALAAGGMGAGAAAAFHAMVDFSLHIPANAFHFALIMGLLVVMVNLRGGEREQRLTLSFARLPLPGRFRHLGYALPPAALLAAVLMPAPRAADAARFENGERAFTQTLIANFQGDPARARALGEEAVREFLAAISINPLNAAYHYHLGWAAAFIRRM
;
A
#
# COMPACT_ATOMS: atom_id res chain seq x y z
N MET A 1 15.09 -22.16 -6.92
CA MET A 1 15.91 -21.01 -6.50
C MET A 1 15.08 -19.83 -5.98
N MET A 2 14.01 -19.36 -6.64
CA MET A 2 13.14 -18.28 -6.13
C MET A 2 12.43 -18.58 -4.79
N GLY A 3 11.92 -19.80 -4.59
CA GLY A 3 11.22 -20.17 -3.35
C GLY A 3 12.11 -20.12 -2.09
N SER A 4 13.36 -20.50 -2.20
CA SER A 4 14.30 -20.44 -1.08
C SER A 4 14.66 -19.00 -0.68
N MET A 5 14.64 -18.07 -1.64
CA MET A 5 14.90 -16.65 -1.41
C MET A 5 13.75 -15.98 -0.65
N ARG A 6 12.49 -16.25 -1.04
CA ARG A 6 11.29 -15.74 -0.34
C ARG A 6 11.24 -16.20 1.12
N LEU A 7 11.48 -17.50 1.35
CA LEU A 7 11.53 -18.04 2.71
C LEU A 7 12.64 -17.39 3.55
N GLY A 8 13.78 -17.06 2.94
CA GLY A 8 14.85 -16.30 3.60
C GLY A 8 14.40 -14.90 4.00
N VAL A 9 13.73 -14.18 3.08
CA VAL A 9 13.17 -12.85 3.36
C VAL A 9 12.14 -12.93 4.50
N TRP A 10 11.23 -13.92 4.47
CA TRP A 10 10.23 -14.08 5.53
C TRP A 10 10.86 -14.38 6.88
N ARG A 11 11.88 -15.26 6.92
CA ARG A 11 12.61 -15.57 8.14
C ARG A 11 13.29 -14.33 8.73
N ASP A 12 13.93 -13.52 7.90
CA ASP A 12 14.64 -12.31 8.31
C ASP A 12 13.66 -11.17 8.65
N ALA A 13 12.42 -11.23 8.16
CA ALA A 13 11.37 -10.26 8.44
C ALA A 13 10.61 -10.50 9.76
N LEU A 14 10.50 -11.76 10.21
CA LEU A 14 9.78 -12.10 11.45
C LEU A 14 10.32 -11.41 12.70
N PRO A 15 11.64 -11.24 12.91
CA PRO A 15 12.17 -10.49 14.04
C PRO A 15 11.69 -9.03 14.08
N ILE A 16 11.44 -8.39 12.94
CA ILE A 16 10.89 -7.02 12.91
C ILE A 16 9.53 -6.99 13.60
N PHE A 17 8.67 -7.96 13.31
CA PHE A 17 7.38 -8.07 14.00
C PHE A 17 7.54 -8.31 15.50
N ALA A 18 8.52 -9.12 15.90
CA ALA A 18 8.78 -9.38 17.32
C ALA A 18 9.20 -8.11 18.09
N ASP A 19 9.94 -7.21 17.43
CA ASP A 19 10.38 -5.95 18.02
C ASP A 19 9.26 -4.87 18.03
N TYR A 20 8.31 -4.93 17.07
CA TYR A 20 7.22 -3.96 16.92
C TYR A 20 5.82 -4.62 16.89
N PRO A 21 5.41 -5.42 17.91
CA PRO A 21 4.27 -6.32 17.78
C PRO A 21 2.91 -5.62 17.77
N LEU A 22 2.74 -4.49 18.47
CA LEU A 22 1.42 -3.87 18.64
C LEU A 22 1.01 -2.94 17.50
N PHE A 23 1.88 -2.01 17.12
CA PHE A 23 1.57 -0.98 16.12
C PHE A 23 2.40 -1.08 14.86
N GLY A 24 3.34 -2.04 14.80
CA GLY A 24 4.24 -2.23 13.68
C GLY A 24 5.26 -1.10 13.53
N THR A 25 5.94 -1.10 12.38
CA THR A 25 6.98 -0.12 12.05
C THR A 25 6.46 1.13 11.35
N GLY A 26 5.18 1.12 10.93
CA GLY A 26 4.54 2.16 10.11
C GLY A 26 4.33 1.71 8.66
N LEU A 27 3.27 2.24 8.04
CA LEU A 27 2.91 1.90 6.66
C LEU A 27 4.02 2.32 5.68
N GLY A 28 4.39 1.43 4.76
CA GLY A 28 5.40 1.66 3.74
C GLY A 28 6.85 1.66 4.25
N THR A 29 7.10 1.19 5.48
CA THR A 29 8.44 1.23 6.08
C THR A 29 9.23 -0.06 5.89
N PHE A 30 8.66 -1.13 5.35
CA PHE A 30 9.33 -2.42 5.20
C PHE A 30 10.68 -2.30 4.50
N GLY A 31 10.73 -1.66 3.34
CA GLY A 31 11.97 -1.51 2.55
C GLY A 31 13.08 -0.71 3.27
N VAL A 32 12.71 0.09 4.28
CA VAL A 32 13.66 0.90 5.07
C VAL A 32 14.17 0.12 6.28
N ILE A 33 13.28 -0.61 6.97
CA ILE A 33 13.64 -1.32 8.20
C ILE A 33 14.29 -2.68 7.92
N PHE A 34 13.85 -3.39 6.87
CA PHE A 34 14.30 -4.75 6.55
C PHE A 34 15.82 -4.89 6.38
N PRO A 35 16.56 -3.93 5.76
CA PRO A 35 18.02 -4.01 5.70
C PRO A 35 18.74 -4.17 7.03
N LEU A 36 18.14 -3.70 8.14
CA LEU A 36 18.71 -3.83 9.50
C LEU A 36 18.62 -5.26 10.06
N TYR A 37 17.68 -6.05 9.54
CA TYR A 37 17.40 -7.43 9.98
C TYR A 37 17.87 -8.49 8.98
N LYS A 38 18.23 -8.07 7.78
CA LYS A 38 18.58 -8.95 6.68
C LYS A 38 19.88 -9.71 6.97
N THR A 39 19.81 -11.05 6.95
CA THR A 39 20.98 -11.93 7.04
C THR A 39 21.39 -12.54 5.71
N LEU A 40 20.60 -12.34 4.66
CA LEU A 40 20.84 -12.88 3.32
C LEU A 40 22.16 -12.32 2.73
N PRO A 41 23.02 -13.17 2.12
CA PRO A 41 24.40 -12.81 1.77
C PRO A 41 24.54 -11.95 0.50
N PHE A 42 23.45 -11.54 -0.14
CA PHE A 42 23.47 -10.76 -1.38
C PHE A 42 22.89 -9.35 -1.17
N GLN A 43 23.40 -8.40 -1.95
CA GLN A 43 23.04 -6.97 -1.87
C GLN A 43 21.72 -6.62 -2.58
N ALA A 44 20.75 -7.53 -2.62
CA ALA A 44 19.43 -7.20 -3.16
C ALA A 44 18.69 -6.29 -2.19
N HIS A 45 18.06 -5.26 -2.73
CA HIS A 45 17.15 -4.39 -1.99
C HIS A 45 15.73 -4.92 -2.11
N PHE A 46 15.15 -5.29 -0.96
CA PHE A 46 13.78 -5.80 -0.90
C PHE A 46 12.85 -4.68 -0.43
N LEU A 47 11.98 -4.21 -1.32
CA LEU A 47 10.96 -3.22 -0.98
C LEU A 47 9.73 -3.86 -0.33
N TYR A 48 9.49 -5.13 -0.64
CA TYR A 48 8.34 -5.91 -0.19
C TYR A 48 8.78 -7.32 0.22
N PRO A 49 8.10 -7.95 1.19
CA PRO A 49 8.40 -9.34 1.62
C PRO A 49 7.81 -10.39 0.67
N GLU A 50 7.15 -9.99 -0.43
CA GLU A 50 6.40 -10.87 -1.34
C GLU A 50 5.33 -11.71 -0.60
N ASN A 51 4.68 -11.08 0.37
CA ASN A 51 3.57 -11.61 1.17
C ASN A 51 2.85 -10.43 1.83
N ASP A 52 1.68 -10.07 1.32
CA ASP A 52 0.92 -8.91 1.78
C ASP A 52 0.47 -9.03 3.25
N TYR A 53 0.21 -10.25 3.74
CA TYR A 53 -0.17 -10.47 5.14
C TYR A 53 1.00 -10.25 6.10
N LEU A 54 2.18 -10.74 5.73
CA LEU A 54 3.38 -10.53 6.52
C LEU A 54 3.75 -9.04 6.55
N GLN A 55 3.65 -8.37 5.40
CA GLN A 55 3.90 -6.94 5.32
C GLN A 55 2.91 -6.16 6.19
N LEU A 56 1.60 -6.45 6.06
CA LEU A 56 0.57 -5.84 6.89
C LEU A 56 0.90 -5.99 8.38
N LEU A 57 1.29 -7.20 8.79
CA LEU A 57 1.61 -7.50 10.18
C LEU A 57 2.84 -6.72 10.68
N ILE A 58 3.89 -6.63 9.86
CA ILE A 58 5.12 -5.88 10.20
C ILE A 58 4.86 -4.39 10.26
N GLU A 59 4.13 -3.85 9.29
CA GLU A 59 3.95 -2.40 9.17
C GLU A 59 2.87 -1.84 10.10
N THR A 60 1.83 -2.62 10.42
CA THR A 60 0.70 -2.14 11.24
C THR A 60 0.57 -2.83 12.60
N GLY A 61 1.38 -3.85 12.84
CA GLY A 61 1.30 -4.67 14.05
C GLY A 61 -0.02 -5.42 14.21
N LEU A 62 -0.22 -6.01 15.36
CA LEU A 62 -1.45 -6.73 15.68
C LEU A 62 -2.69 -5.83 15.67
N ALA A 63 -2.57 -4.60 16.14
CA ALA A 63 -3.70 -3.67 16.21
C ALA A 63 -4.22 -3.30 14.82
N GLY A 64 -3.34 -2.90 13.89
CA GLY A 64 -3.73 -2.55 12.53
C GLY A 64 -4.15 -3.77 11.73
N ALA A 65 -3.43 -4.88 11.83
CA ALA A 65 -3.78 -6.14 11.18
C ALA A 65 -5.16 -6.64 11.64
N ALA A 66 -5.45 -6.63 12.95
CA ALA A 66 -6.75 -7.02 13.50
C ALA A 66 -7.88 -6.11 12.99
N ALA A 67 -7.67 -4.80 12.92
CA ALA A 67 -8.66 -3.86 12.41
C ALA A 67 -8.97 -4.13 10.94
N ILE A 68 -7.94 -4.29 10.09
CA ILE A 68 -8.10 -4.53 8.64
C ILE A 68 -8.72 -5.91 8.40
N LEU A 69 -8.24 -6.95 9.05
CA LEU A 69 -8.79 -8.31 8.89
C LEU A 69 -10.23 -8.40 9.40
N SER A 70 -10.59 -7.66 10.47
CA SER A 70 -11.97 -7.57 10.94
C SER A 70 -12.88 -6.90 9.90
N ALA A 71 -12.42 -5.83 9.26
CA ALA A 71 -13.17 -5.17 8.19
C ALA A 71 -13.37 -6.09 6.98
N VAL A 72 -12.31 -6.82 6.58
CA VAL A 72 -12.40 -7.82 5.50
C VAL A 72 -13.35 -8.96 5.87
N ALA A 73 -13.25 -9.49 7.08
CA ALA A 73 -14.16 -10.54 7.57
C ALA A 73 -15.62 -10.08 7.59
N PHE A 74 -15.88 -8.86 8.07
CA PHE A 74 -17.21 -8.26 8.02
C PHE A 74 -17.73 -8.15 6.59
N PHE A 75 -16.90 -7.69 5.66
CA PHE A 75 -17.26 -7.61 4.25
C PHE A 75 -17.59 -8.99 3.66
N VAL A 76 -16.74 -9.99 3.89
CA VAL A 76 -16.94 -11.36 3.39
C VAL A 76 -18.23 -11.97 3.95
N VAL A 77 -18.45 -11.86 5.26
CA VAL A 77 -19.68 -12.36 5.91
C VAL A 77 -20.91 -11.64 5.37
N HIS A 78 -20.84 -10.32 5.18
CA HIS A 78 -21.95 -9.55 4.61
C HIS A 78 -22.25 -10.00 3.17
N ALA A 79 -21.22 -10.08 2.32
CA ALA A 79 -21.37 -10.51 0.93
C ALA A 79 -21.95 -11.93 0.85
N ALA A 80 -21.42 -12.88 1.65
CA ALA A 80 -21.91 -14.26 1.69
C ALA A 80 -23.38 -14.34 2.12
N ARG A 81 -23.77 -13.63 3.22
CA ARG A 81 -25.16 -13.61 3.67
C ARG A 81 -26.11 -13.08 2.63
N ARG A 82 -25.72 -12.05 1.90
CA ARG A 82 -26.51 -11.45 0.82
C ARG A 82 -26.56 -12.33 -0.40
N PHE A 83 -25.46 -12.99 -0.75
CA PHE A 83 -25.37 -13.94 -1.87
C PHE A 83 -26.43 -15.04 -1.77
N PHE A 84 -26.60 -15.65 -0.59
CA PHE A 84 -27.62 -16.69 -0.38
C PHE A 84 -29.07 -16.18 -0.41
N GLN A 85 -29.27 -14.86 -0.50
CA GLN A 85 -30.60 -14.24 -0.64
C GLN A 85 -30.90 -13.84 -2.09
N LEU A 86 -29.98 -14.06 -3.03
CA LEU A 86 -30.17 -13.79 -4.44
C LEU A 86 -31.06 -14.87 -5.07
N HIS A 87 -31.97 -14.45 -5.95
CA HIS A 87 -32.86 -15.34 -6.68
C HIS A 87 -32.68 -15.22 -8.20
N ASP A 88 -32.09 -14.14 -8.68
CA ASP A 88 -31.78 -13.94 -10.10
C ASP A 88 -30.49 -14.66 -10.47
N MET A 89 -30.58 -15.61 -11.40
CA MET A 89 -29.44 -16.42 -11.85
C MET A 89 -28.29 -15.59 -12.42
N ARG A 90 -28.57 -14.45 -13.04
CA ARG A 90 -27.52 -13.54 -13.56
C ARG A 90 -26.77 -12.87 -12.42
N MET A 91 -27.49 -12.37 -11.42
CA MET A 91 -26.88 -11.77 -10.24
C MET A 91 -26.11 -12.80 -9.42
N ILE A 92 -26.60 -14.03 -9.29
CA ILE A 92 -25.88 -15.14 -8.65
C ILE A 92 -24.57 -15.41 -9.38
N ALA A 93 -24.58 -15.54 -10.72
CA ALA A 93 -23.39 -15.82 -11.49
C ALA A 93 -22.33 -14.70 -11.39
N LEU A 94 -22.76 -13.43 -11.49
CA LEU A 94 -21.87 -12.27 -11.38
C LEU A 94 -21.31 -12.12 -9.97
N ALA A 95 -22.15 -12.32 -8.93
CA ALA A 95 -21.70 -12.23 -7.55
C ALA A 95 -20.75 -13.39 -7.20
N ALA A 96 -20.99 -14.60 -7.69
CA ALA A 96 -20.10 -15.75 -7.55
C ALA A 96 -18.72 -15.46 -8.20
N GLY A 97 -18.71 -14.85 -9.40
CA GLY A 97 -17.50 -14.40 -10.06
C GLY A 97 -16.72 -13.36 -9.21
N GLY A 98 -17.41 -12.37 -8.66
CA GLY A 98 -16.81 -11.37 -7.76
C GLY A 98 -16.24 -11.97 -6.47
N MET A 99 -16.96 -12.90 -5.85
CA MET A 99 -16.47 -13.64 -4.67
C MET A 99 -15.25 -14.50 -5.01
N GLY A 100 -15.29 -15.19 -6.17
CA GLY A 100 -14.16 -15.95 -6.68
C GLY A 100 -12.91 -15.10 -6.93
N ALA A 101 -13.09 -13.92 -7.53
CA ALA A 101 -12.01 -12.94 -7.71
C ALA A 101 -11.41 -12.48 -6.37
N GLY A 102 -12.26 -12.21 -5.37
CA GLY A 102 -11.82 -11.87 -4.01
C GLY A 102 -11.02 -12.98 -3.35
N ALA A 103 -11.49 -14.23 -3.46
CA ALA A 103 -10.79 -15.40 -2.93
C ALA A 103 -9.44 -15.61 -3.64
N ALA A 104 -9.40 -15.48 -4.97
CA ALA A 104 -8.16 -15.58 -5.74
C ALA A 104 -7.14 -14.53 -5.34
N ALA A 105 -7.56 -13.26 -5.18
CA ALA A 105 -6.70 -12.18 -4.72
C ALA A 105 -6.16 -12.44 -3.31
N ALA A 106 -7.03 -12.89 -2.38
CA ALA A 106 -6.62 -13.23 -1.02
C ALA A 106 -5.58 -14.37 -1.01
N PHE A 107 -5.77 -15.39 -1.85
CA PHE A 107 -4.78 -16.46 -1.98
C PHE A 107 -3.47 -15.97 -2.58
N HIS A 108 -3.54 -15.15 -3.62
CA HIS A 108 -2.36 -14.59 -4.28
C HIS A 108 -1.53 -13.71 -3.34
N ALA A 109 -2.19 -12.91 -2.50
CA ALA A 109 -1.56 -12.06 -1.48
C ALA A 109 -0.69 -12.84 -0.45
N MET A 110 -0.84 -14.17 -0.34
CA MET A 110 0.03 -15.01 0.51
C MET A 110 1.44 -15.18 -0.06
N VAL A 111 1.61 -15.03 -1.38
CA VAL A 111 2.87 -15.35 -2.08
C VAL A 111 3.35 -14.23 -2.99
N ASP A 112 2.71 -13.07 -2.93
CA ASP A 112 3.02 -11.92 -3.78
C ASP A 112 2.60 -10.61 -3.07
N PHE A 113 3.01 -9.46 -3.65
CA PHE A 113 2.68 -8.11 -3.21
C PHE A 113 1.72 -7.40 -4.18
N SER A 114 0.84 -8.15 -4.83
CA SER A 114 -0.04 -7.66 -5.92
C SER A 114 -0.91 -6.48 -5.53
N LEU A 115 -1.36 -6.38 -4.28
CA LEU A 115 -2.18 -5.27 -3.80
C LEU A 115 -1.40 -3.99 -3.54
N HIS A 116 -0.07 -4.04 -3.52
CA HIS A 116 0.80 -2.86 -3.46
C HIS A 116 1.02 -2.20 -4.83
N ILE A 117 0.63 -2.89 -5.92
CA ILE A 117 0.63 -2.32 -7.27
C ILE A 117 -0.66 -1.51 -7.46
N PRO A 118 -0.61 -0.16 -7.65
CA PRO A 118 -1.81 0.68 -7.66
C PRO A 118 -2.87 0.26 -8.69
N ALA A 119 -2.45 -0.19 -9.87
CA ALA A 119 -3.36 -0.67 -10.91
C ALA A 119 -4.15 -1.90 -10.45
N ASN A 120 -3.49 -2.87 -9.80
CA ASN A 120 -4.12 -4.08 -9.30
C ASN A 120 -5.05 -3.78 -8.13
N ALA A 121 -4.61 -2.93 -7.18
CA ALA A 121 -5.45 -2.46 -6.07
C ALA A 121 -6.72 -1.75 -6.57
N PHE A 122 -6.61 -0.92 -7.60
CA PHE A 122 -7.76 -0.26 -8.22
C PHE A 122 -8.73 -1.25 -8.85
N HIS A 123 -8.23 -2.21 -9.65
CA HIS A 123 -9.08 -3.25 -10.25
C HIS A 123 -9.76 -4.11 -9.18
N PHE A 124 -9.02 -4.49 -8.13
CA PHE A 124 -9.58 -5.23 -7.01
C PHE A 124 -10.69 -4.44 -6.31
N ALA A 125 -10.46 -3.17 -6.00
CA ALA A 125 -11.46 -2.31 -5.37
C ALA A 125 -12.71 -2.15 -6.25
N LEU A 126 -12.54 -2.02 -7.57
CA LEU A 126 -13.64 -1.96 -8.53
C LEU A 126 -14.48 -3.23 -8.51
N ILE A 127 -13.83 -4.42 -8.58
CA ILE A 127 -14.51 -5.71 -8.55
C ILE A 127 -15.27 -5.88 -7.22
N MET A 128 -14.66 -5.54 -6.09
CA MET A 128 -15.30 -5.62 -4.78
C MET A 128 -16.47 -4.62 -4.66
N GLY A 129 -16.34 -3.43 -5.21
CA GLY A 129 -17.43 -2.45 -5.28
C GLY A 129 -18.60 -2.96 -6.12
N LEU A 130 -18.34 -3.57 -7.28
CA LEU A 130 -19.37 -4.21 -8.11
C LEU A 130 -20.03 -5.38 -7.38
N LEU A 131 -19.27 -6.20 -6.65
CA LEU A 131 -19.82 -7.28 -5.83
C LEU A 131 -20.81 -6.74 -4.80
N VAL A 132 -20.47 -5.63 -4.10
CA VAL A 132 -21.41 -4.98 -3.16
C VAL A 132 -22.70 -4.55 -3.84
N VAL A 133 -22.61 -3.96 -5.03
CA VAL A 133 -23.79 -3.57 -5.81
C VAL A 133 -24.64 -4.81 -6.15
N MET A 134 -24.03 -5.85 -6.71
CA MET A 134 -24.71 -7.06 -7.15
C MET A 134 -25.45 -7.78 -6.02
N VAL A 135 -24.82 -7.93 -4.85
CA VAL A 135 -25.45 -8.62 -3.72
C VAL A 135 -26.54 -7.78 -3.02
N ASN A 136 -26.58 -6.48 -3.27
CA ASN A 136 -27.59 -5.59 -2.68
C ASN A 136 -28.69 -5.16 -3.66
N LEU A 137 -28.55 -5.45 -4.98
CA LEU A 137 -29.63 -5.23 -5.95
C LEU A 137 -30.77 -6.21 -5.67
N ARG A 138 -31.93 -5.69 -5.32
CA ARG A 138 -33.18 -6.47 -5.23
C ARG A 138 -33.84 -6.45 -6.60
N GLY A 139 -33.98 -7.61 -7.22
CA GLY A 139 -34.76 -7.79 -8.42
C GLY A 139 -36.25 -7.58 -8.10
N GLY A 140 -36.82 -6.49 -8.60
CA GLY A 140 -38.25 -6.17 -8.53
C GLY A 140 -38.52 -4.96 -9.42
N GLU A 141 -39.53 -5.05 -10.29
CA GLU A 141 -39.82 -4.17 -11.42
C GLU A 141 -40.26 -2.72 -11.06
N ARG A 142 -40.07 -2.26 -9.82
CA ARG A 142 -40.41 -0.87 -9.45
C ARG A 142 -39.33 -0.27 -8.56
N GLU A 143 -38.67 0.75 -9.12
CA GLU A 143 -37.67 1.61 -8.45
C GLU A 143 -36.49 0.88 -7.86
N GLN A 144 -35.49 0.61 -8.70
CA GLN A 144 -34.10 0.35 -8.31
C GLN A 144 -33.51 1.61 -7.66
N ARG A 145 -33.98 1.96 -6.47
CA ARG A 145 -33.17 2.81 -5.60
C ARG A 145 -32.03 1.91 -5.08
N LEU A 146 -30.82 2.20 -5.48
CA LEU A 146 -29.60 1.70 -4.84
C LEU A 146 -29.63 2.15 -3.36
N THR A 147 -30.38 1.44 -2.53
CA THR A 147 -30.28 1.56 -1.09
C THR A 147 -29.05 0.78 -0.69
N LEU A 148 -27.86 1.43 -0.79
CA LEU A 148 -26.68 0.99 -0.09
C LEU A 148 -27.03 1.02 1.40
N SER A 149 -27.56 -0.11 1.89
CA SER A 149 -27.82 -0.32 3.31
C SER A 149 -26.48 -0.65 3.98
N PHE A 150 -25.57 0.34 3.96
CA PHE A 150 -24.49 0.34 4.93
C PHE A 150 -25.15 0.28 6.30
N ALA A 151 -24.63 -0.58 7.18
CA ALA A 151 -25.11 -0.71 8.54
C ALA A 151 -25.47 0.69 9.05
N ARG A 152 -26.76 0.88 9.39
CA ARG A 152 -27.22 2.15 9.93
C ARG A 152 -26.47 2.37 11.23
N LEU A 153 -25.36 3.08 11.18
CA LEU A 153 -24.76 3.64 12.37
C LEU A 153 -25.89 4.45 13.02
N PRO A 154 -26.23 4.20 14.29
CA PRO A 154 -27.28 4.91 14.99
C PRO A 154 -26.81 6.36 15.27
N LEU A 155 -26.73 7.16 14.20
CA LEU A 155 -26.43 8.58 14.32
C LEU A 155 -27.75 9.32 14.61
N PRO A 156 -27.75 10.27 15.57
CA PRO A 156 -28.88 11.15 15.81
C PRO A 156 -29.34 11.83 14.52
N GLY A 157 -30.63 12.02 14.32
CA GLY A 157 -31.25 12.45 13.05
C GLY A 157 -30.60 13.66 12.36
N ARG A 158 -30.07 14.60 13.14
CA ARG A 158 -29.33 15.79 12.63
C ARG A 158 -27.97 15.47 11.97
N PHE A 159 -27.39 14.28 12.21
CA PHE A 159 -26.11 13.85 11.64
C PHE A 159 -26.25 12.80 10.54
N ARG A 160 -27.49 12.43 10.21
CA ARG A 160 -27.78 11.40 9.20
C ARG A 160 -27.26 11.75 7.80
N HIS A 161 -27.22 13.05 7.47
CA HIS A 161 -26.67 13.53 6.19
C HIS A 161 -25.15 13.47 6.14
N LEU A 162 -24.46 13.61 7.28
CA LEU A 162 -22.99 13.43 7.36
C LEU A 162 -22.57 11.99 7.03
N GLY A 163 -23.35 10.98 7.42
CA GLY A 163 -23.07 9.57 7.11
C GLY A 163 -23.05 9.25 5.60
N TYR A 164 -23.77 10.05 4.80
CA TYR A 164 -23.75 9.92 3.32
C TYR A 164 -22.66 10.78 2.66
N ALA A 165 -22.23 11.85 3.30
CA ALA A 165 -21.24 12.77 2.76
C ALA A 165 -19.79 12.35 3.11
N LEU A 166 -19.59 11.68 4.24
CA LEU A 166 -18.25 11.26 4.71
C LEU A 166 -17.50 10.33 3.75
N PRO A 167 -18.11 9.24 3.18
CA PRO A 167 -17.38 8.38 2.26
C PRO A 167 -16.94 9.07 0.97
N PRO A 168 -17.80 9.83 0.25
CA PRO A 168 -17.36 10.56 -0.94
C PRO A 168 -16.42 11.70 -0.61
N ALA A 169 -16.55 12.37 0.54
CA ALA A 169 -15.63 13.41 0.98
C ALA A 169 -14.27 12.85 1.36
N ALA A 170 -14.22 11.68 2.03
CA ALA A 170 -12.99 10.98 2.33
C ALA A 170 -12.30 10.46 1.05
N LEU A 171 -13.08 9.95 0.09
CA LEU A 171 -12.58 9.53 -1.22
C LEU A 171 -12.03 10.74 -2.01
N LEU A 172 -12.78 11.84 -2.02
CA LEU A 172 -12.34 13.08 -2.65
C LEU A 172 -11.08 13.65 -1.99
N ALA A 173 -11.03 13.65 -0.65
CA ALA A 173 -9.83 14.05 0.08
C ALA A 173 -8.65 13.11 -0.22
N ALA A 174 -8.86 11.79 -0.32
CA ALA A 174 -7.84 10.83 -0.70
C ALA A 174 -7.36 11.02 -2.14
N VAL A 175 -8.26 11.44 -3.06
CA VAL A 175 -7.91 11.74 -4.46
C VAL A 175 -7.23 13.10 -4.59
N LEU A 176 -7.64 14.11 -3.79
CA LEU A 176 -7.06 15.46 -3.82
C LEU A 176 -5.78 15.60 -2.98
N MET A 177 -5.51 14.65 -2.07
CA MET A 177 -4.26 14.59 -1.27
C MET A 177 -2.96 14.26 -2.06
N PRO A 178 -2.97 13.83 -3.33
CA PRO A 178 -1.73 13.49 -4.05
C PRO A 178 -0.90 14.71 -4.50
N ALA A 179 -1.43 15.91 -4.52
CA ALA A 179 -0.70 17.05 -5.07
C ALA A 179 0.63 17.37 -4.33
N PRO A 180 0.68 17.39 -2.98
CA PRO A 180 1.95 17.50 -2.26
C PRO A 180 2.85 16.29 -2.49
N ARG A 181 2.26 15.08 -2.53
CA ARG A 181 2.99 13.82 -2.73
C ARG A 181 3.59 13.69 -4.14
N ALA A 182 2.98 14.29 -5.16
CA ALA A 182 3.56 14.34 -6.49
C ALA A 182 4.80 15.26 -6.55
N ALA A 183 4.79 16.35 -5.79
CA ALA A 183 5.90 17.29 -5.75
C ALA A 183 7.11 16.73 -4.97
N ASP A 184 6.90 16.09 -3.82
CA ASP A 184 7.97 15.45 -3.06
C ASP A 184 8.53 14.23 -3.79
N ALA A 185 7.67 13.42 -4.44
CA ALA A 185 8.09 12.29 -5.26
C ALA A 185 8.93 12.74 -6.48
N ALA A 186 8.53 13.82 -7.16
CA ALA A 186 9.29 14.37 -8.28
C ALA A 186 10.69 14.86 -7.84
N ARG A 187 10.76 15.54 -6.69
CA ARG A 187 12.06 15.95 -6.10
C ARG A 187 12.92 14.76 -5.74
N PHE A 188 12.33 13.75 -5.12
CA PHE A 188 13.03 12.52 -4.78
C PHE A 188 13.57 11.81 -6.03
N GLU A 189 12.76 11.67 -7.08
CA GLU A 189 13.18 11.06 -8.35
C GLU A 189 14.32 11.82 -9.02
N ASN A 190 14.29 13.15 -9.00
CA ASN A 190 15.39 13.98 -9.48
C ASN A 190 16.67 13.74 -8.67
N GLY A 191 16.57 13.64 -7.34
CA GLY A 191 17.67 13.29 -6.46
C GLY A 191 18.26 11.92 -6.77
N GLU A 192 17.43 10.91 -7.01
CA GLU A 192 17.85 9.57 -7.40
C GLU A 192 18.59 9.56 -8.75
N ARG A 193 18.08 10.30 -9.73
CA ARG A 193 18.74 10.45 -11.05
C ARG A 193 20.08 11.13 -10.92
N ALA A 194 20.17 12.23 -10.19
CA ALA A 194 21.41 12.95 -9.95
C ALA A 194 22.42 12.08 -9.20
N PHE A 195 22.00 11.32 -8.19
CA PHE A 195 22.86 10.40 -7.46
C PHE A 195 23.38 9.25 -8.34
N THR A 196 22.54 8.67 -9.18
CA THR A 196 22.93 7.65 -10.14
C THR A 196 24.01 8.19 -11.11
N GLN A 197 23.82 9.40 -11.62
CA GLN A 197 24.80 10.05 -12.47
C GLN A 197 26.11 10.39 -11.73
N THR A 198 26.03 10.70 -10.44
CA THR A 198 27.20 10.86 -9.56
C THR A 198 28.05 9.59 -9.53
N LEU A 199 27.43 8.42 -9.34
CA LEU A 199 28.12 7.15 -9.34
C LEU A 199 28.78 6.84 -10.68
N ILE A 200 28.08 7.13 -11.79
CA ILE A 200 28.61 6.95 -13.14
C ILE A 200 29.82 7.87 -13.39
N ALA A 201 29.72 9.16 -13.06
CA ALA A 201 30.81 10.12 -13.24
C ALA A 201 32.04 9.74 -12.40
N ASN A 202 31.82 9.29 -11.16
CA ASN A 202 32.93 8.81 -10.31
C ASN A 202 33.59 7.56 -10.89
N PHE A 203 32.80 6.62 -11.43
CA PHE A 203 33.33 5.43 -12.10
C PHE A 203 34.14 5.79 -13.38
N GLN A 204 33.73 6.84 -14.09
CA GLN A 204 34.43 7.37 -15.28
C GLN A 204 35.71 8.15 -14.96
N GLY A 205 35.99 8.34 -13.67
CA GLY A 205 37.20 9.07 -13.24
C GLY A 205 37.06 10.60 -13.36
N ASP A 206 35.84 11.13 -13.33
CA ASP A 206 35.57 12.57 -13.30
C ASP A 206 35.06 12.99 -11.91
N PRO A 207 35.96 13.22 -10.94
CA PRO A 207 35.55 13.54 -9.56
C PRO A 207 34.88 14.92 -9.44
N ALA A 208 35.24 15.88 -10.31
CA ALA A 208 34.66 17.21 -10.27
C ALA A 208 33.16 17.17 -10.66
N ARG A 209 32.86 16.48 -11.76
CA ARG A 209 31.49 16.25 -12.20
C ARG A 209 30.71 15.40 -11.21
N ALA A 210 31.30 14.34 -10.68
CA ALA A 210 30.67 13.49 -9.67
C ALA A 210 30.28 14.28 -8.42
N ARG A 211 31.15 15.18 -7.95
CA ARG A 211 30.87 16.02 -6.78
C ARG A 211 29.72 16.98 -7.05
N ALA A 212 29.72 17.67 -8.20
CA ALA A 212 28.67 18.60 -8.57
C ALA A 212 27.27 17.94 -8.63
N LEU A 213 27.20 16.75 -9.27
CA LEU A 213 25.96 15.95 -9.34
C LEU A 213 25.53 15.42 -7.97
N GLY A 214 26.48 15.02 -7.13
CA GLY A 214 26.19 14.60 -5.77
C GLY A 214 25.60 15.72 -4.91
N GLU A 215 26.14 16.92 -5.01
CA GLU A 215 25.57 18.10 -4.33
C GLU A 215 24.17 18.45 -4.84
N GLU A 216 23.89 18.24 -6.13
CA GLU A 216 22.56 18.37 -6.69
C GLU A 216 21.61 17.32 -6.10
N ALA A 217 22.01 16.06 -6.01
CA ALA A 217 21.22 15.01 -5.41
C ALA A 217 20.85 15.33 -3.95
N VAL A 218 21.81 15.82 -3.16
CA VAL A 218 21.57 16.26 -1.77
C VAL A 218 20.52 17.39 -1.71
N ARG A 219 20.62 18.39 -2.58
CA ARG A 219 19.63 19.49 -2.63
C ARG A 219 18.22 18.99 -2.94
N GLU A 220 18.08 18.08 -3.91
CA GLU A 220 16.79 17.51 -4.28
C GLU A 220 16.19 16.63 -3.16
N PHE A 221 17.00 15.82 -2.47
CA PHE A 221 16.54 15.06 -1.31
C PHE A 221 16.11 15.95 -0.15
N LEU A 222 16.85 17.02 0.13
CA LEU A 222 16.45 18.00 1.14
C LEU A 222 15.15 18.72 0.77
N ALA A 223 14.96 19.04 -0.52
CA ALA A 223 13.71 19.62 -1.01
C ALA A 223 12.53 18.65 -0.86
N ALA A 224 12.72 17.35 -1.15
CA ALA A 224 11.71 16.32 -0.93
C ALA A 224 11.36 16.20 0.56
N ILE A 225 12.35 16.18 1.45
CA ILE A 225 12.17 16.14 2.92
C ILE A 225 11.43 17.37 3.43
N SER A 226 11.68 18.56 2.87
CA SER A 226 10.99 19.78 3.28
C SER A 226 9.48 19.74 3.01
N ILE A 227 9.06 18.98 1.99
CA ILE A 227 7.64 18.78 1.63
C ILE A 227 7.04 17.64 2.47
N ASN A 228 7.79 16.54 2.67
CA ASN A 228 7.35 15.38 3.40
C ASN A 228 8.41 14.89 4.40
N PRO A 229 8.53 15.53 5.57
CA PRO A 229 9.61 15.27 6.53
C PRO A 229 9.51 13.90 7.20
N LEU A 230 8.37 13.23 7.14
CA LEU A 230 8.15 11.92 7.76
C LEU A 230 8.48 10.74 6.83
N ASN A 231 8.84 10.99 5.57
CA ASN A 231 9.22 9.93 4.66
C ASN A 231 10.65 9.45 4.94
N ALA A 232 10.75 8.31 5.61
CA ALA A 232 12.03 7.72 6.00
C ALA A 232 12.96 7.40 4.80
N ALA A 233 12.39 7.06 3.63
CA ALA A 233 13.17 6.79 2.44
C ALA A 233 14.00 8.01 2.00
N TYR A 234 13.43 9.22 2.10
CA TYR A 234 14.14 10.44 1.71
C TYR A 234 15.36 10.71 2.60
N HIS A 235 15.23 10.49 3.91
CA HIS A 235 16.34 10.61 4.86
C HIS A 235 17.43 9.55 4.61
N TYR A 236 17.02 8.33 4.27
CA TYR A 236 17.94 7.25 3.94
C TYR A 236 18.79 7.59 2.70
N HIS A 237 18.17 8.01 1.60
CA HIS A 237 18.87 8.37 0.37
C HIS A 237 19.74 9.62 0.53
N LEU A 238 19.28 10.60 1.30
CA LEU A 238 20.08 11.75 1.70
C LEU A 238 21.35 11.32 2.44
N GLY A 239 21.22 10.42 3.41
CA GLY A 239 22.34 9.87 4.17
C GLY A 239 23.38 9.19 3.28
N TRP A 240 22.94 8.40 2.31
CA TRP A 240 23.78 7.74 1.33
C TRP A 240 24.51 8.74 0.43
N ALA A 241 23.83 9.70 -0.15
CA ALA A 241 24.39 10.72 -1.01
C ALA A 241 25.44 11.56 -0.25
N ALA A 242 25.10 12.04 0.94
CA ALA A 242 26.01 12.82 1.78
C ALA A 242 27.26 12.03 2.20
N ALA A 243 27.10 10.75 2.58
CA ALA A 243 28.23 9.89 2.95
C ALA A 243 29.14 9.61 1.76
N PHE A 244 28.57 9.44 0.56
CA PHE A 244 29.35 9.21 -0.65
C PHE A 244 30.19 10.43 -1.02
N ILE A 245 29.59 11.63 -1.03
CA ILE A 245 30.31 12.89 -1.35
C ILE A 245 31.44 13.17 -0.35
N ARG A 246 31.20 12.86 0.93
CA ARG A 246 32.25 13.06 1.97
C ARG A 246 33.49 12.18 1.77
N ARG A 247 33.35 11.06 1.07
CA ARG A 247 34.45 10.11 0.80
C ARG A 247 35.21 10.40 -0.50
N MET A 248 34.68 11.25 -1.37
CA MET A 248 35.35 11.77 -2.57
C MET A 248 36.26 12.94 -2.23
#